data_3f60171fc801e7d3e7a130e6ff856531
#
_entry.id   3f60171fc801e7d3e7a130e6ff856531
#
_cell.length_a   1.000
_cell.length_b   1.000
_cell.length_c   1.000
_cell.angle_alpha   90.00
_cell.angle_beta   90.00
_cell.angle_gamma   90.00
#
_symmetry.space_group_name_H-M   'P 1'
#
loop_
_entity.id
_entity.type
_entity.pdbx_description
1 polymer ?
#
loop_
_entity_poly.entity_id
_entity_poly.type
_entity_poly.pdbx_seq_one_letter_code
_entity_poly.pdbx_strand_id
1 'polypeptide(L)'
;RTIKEGSDMLITHHPLLFSAVKKVTDEDFITRRIVKLIQNDISYYAMHTNYDVLGMAELSGKIMDLQNGEVLDVTYTDEEGNPEGIGRIGNLEKEMTLEECCVYVKHRLELGSLKVFGDMQKKVHRLAISPGSGKSSIAVALEKGADVLVTGDIGHHDGIDAVEQGLAVID
;
A
#
# COMPACT_ATOMS: atom_id res chain seq x y z
N ARG A 1 13.94 21.64 1.48
CA ARG A 1 13.09 22.17 0.43
C ARG A 1 11.99 23.04 1.05
N THR A 2 11.10 22.52 1.89
CA THR A 2 9.98 23.21 2.55
C THR A 2 10.39 24.57 3.16
N ILE A 3 11.49 24.59 3.95
CA ILE A 3 12.01 25.83 4.56
C ILE A 3 12.40 26.88 3.50
N LYS A 4 13.05 26.46 2.41
CA LYS A 4 13.49 27.36 1.33
C LYS A 4 12.32 27.95 0.56
N GLU A 5 11.19 27.25 0.54
CA GLU A 5 9.97 27.67 -0.15
C GLU A 5 9.05 28.52 0.75
N GLY A 6 9.42 28.73 2.04
CA GLY A 6 8.66 29.56 2.98
C GLY A 6 7.28 28.96 3.31
N SER A 7 7.18 27.63 3.36
CA SER A 7 5.92 26.95 3.65
C SER A 7 5.64 26.94 5.15
N ASP A 8 4.38 27.13 5.55
CA ASP A 8 3.93 27.12 6.94
C ASP A 8 3.60 25.69 7.45
N MET A 9 3.38 24.76 6.51
CA MET A 9 3.04 23.38 6.82
C MET A 9 3.73 22.39 5.91
N LEU A 10 4.14 21.26 6.47
CA LEU A 10 4.63 20.09 5.76
C LEU A 10 3.68 18.92 5.95
N ILE A 11 3.05 18.47 4.88
CA ILE A 11 2.22 17.27 4.85
C ILE A 11 3.03 16.13 4.23
N THR A 12 3.05 14.98 4.90
CA THR A 12 3.72 13.77 4.39
C THR A 12 2.82 12.55 4.57
N HIS A 13 3.10 11.48 3.84
CA HIS A 13 2.44 10.19 4.08
C HIS A 13 3.03 9.53 5.33
N HIS A 14 4.32 9.23 5.34
CA HIS A 14 4.96 8.61 6.49
C HIS A 14 5.21 9.60 7.63
N PRO A 15 4.96 9.18 8.89
CA PRO A 15 5.30 10.01 10.05
C PRO A 15 6.82 10.19 10.18
N LEU A 16 7.22 11.35 10.65
CA LEU A 16 8.62 11.64 10.94
C LEU A 16 9.16 10.78 12.09
N LEU A 17 8.30 10.42 13.03
CA LEU A 17 8.59 9.59 14.19
C LEU A 17 7.73 8.33 14.16
N PHE A 18 8.34 7.17 13.91
CA PHE A 18 7.72 5.86 14.09
C PHE A 18 7.84 5.31 15.52
N SER A 19 8.89 5.75 16.23
CA SER A 19 9.17 5.32 17.59
C SER A 19 9.39 6.52 18.49
N ALA A 20 9.11 6.37 19.78
CA ALA A 20 9.37 7.41 20.77
C ALA A 20 10.86 7.78 20.82
N VAL A 21 11.17 9.07 20.84
CA VAL A 21 12.53 9.59 21.00
C VAL A 21 12.73 10.10 22.43
N LYS A 22 13.88 9.81 23.02
CA LYS A 22 14.23 10.26 24.38
C LYS A 22 14.88 11.65 24.40
N LYS A 23 15.42 12.09 23.26
CA LYS A 23 16.11 13.38 23.11
C LYS A 23 15.75 13.98 21.77
N VAL A 24 15.61 15.30 21.73
CA VAL A 24 15.43 16.08 20.50
C VAL A 24 16.64 17.00 20.38
N THR A 25 17.63 16.58 19.60
CA THR A 25 18.89 17.29 19.34
C THR A 25 19.18 17.29 17.85
N ASP A 26 20.23 17.96 17.42
CA ASP A 26 20.71 17.97 16.04
C ASP A 26 21.76 16.88 15.72
N GLU A 27 22.07 16.01 16.67
CA GLU A 27 23.05 14.93 16.50
C GLU A 27 22.49 13.81 15.58
N ASP A 28 21.23 13.44 15.73
CA ASP A 28 20.54 12.43 14.94
C ASP A 28 19.77 13.07 13.77
N PHE A 29 19.71 12.39 12.65
CA PHE A 29 19.13 12.91 11.41
C PHE A 29 17.59 13.10 11.50
N ILE A 30 16.88 12.32 12.30
CA ILE A 30 15.42 12.43 12.49
C ILE A 30 15.13 13.62 13.40
N THR A 31 15.76 13.66 14.58
CA THR A 31 15.54 14.72 15.56
C THR A 31 16.05 16.08 15.06
N ARG A 32 17.08 16.11 14.23
CA ARG A 32 17.52 17.31 13.51
C ARG A 32 16.44 17.89 12.59
N ARG A 33 15.62 17.03 11.96
CA ARG A 33 14.48 17.48 11.15
C ARG A 33 13.42 18.12 12.03
N ILE A 34 13.15 17.54 13.22
CA ILE A 34 12.21 18.11 14.19
C ILE A 34 12.69 19.51 14.64
N VAL A 35 13.96 19.62 15.05
CA VAL A 35 14.55 20.90 15.42
C VAL A 35 14.39 21.95 14.32
N LYS A 36 14.65 21.56 13.06
CA LYS A 36 14.50 22.47 11.92
C LYS A 36 13.06 22.90 11.67
N LEU A 37 12.08 22.02 11.83
CA LEU A 37 10.67 22.38 11.70
C LEU A 37 10.26 23.37 12.78
N ILE A 38 10.62 23.11 14.04
CA ILE A 38 10.34 24.00 15.17
C ILE A 38 11.00 25.37 14.99
N GLN A 39 12.29 25.42 14.63
CA GLN A 39 13.04 26.67 14.42
C GLN A 39 12.47 27.54 13.28
N ASN A 40 11.72 26.97 12.36
CA ASN A 40 11.12 27.68 11.22
C ASN A 40 9.60 27.78 11.32
N ASP A 41 9.02 27.49 12.48
CA ASP A 41 7.58 27.54 12.76
C ASP A 41 6.73 26.78 11.72
N ILE A 42 7.21 25.61 11.29
CA ILE A 42 6.56 24.77 10.29
C ILE A 42 5.74 23.69 10.99
N SER A 43 4.43 23.72 10.80
CA SER A 43 3.53 22.66 11.24
C SER A 43 3.80 21.36 10.45
N TYR A 44 3.71 20.21 11.13
CA TYR A 44 3.91 18.91 10.50
C TYR A 44 2.68 18.02 10.64
N TYR A 45 2.19 17.49 9.53
CA TYR A 45 1.07 16.57 9.50
C TYR A 45 1.39 15.30 8.71
N ALA A 46 1.24 14.12 9.31
CA ALA A 46 1.39 12.84 8.64
C ALA A 46 0.02 12.27 8.30
N MET A 47 -0.26 12.08 7.01
CA MET A 47 -1.45 11.39 6.49
C MET A 47 -1.09 9.93 6.22
N HIS A 48 -0.97 9.10 7.26
CA HIS A 48 -0.58 7.70 7.17
C HIS A 48 -1.82 6.79 7.06
N THR A 49 -2.07 5.96 8.05
CA THR A 49 -3.17 4.97 8.04
C THR A 49 -4.55 5.57 7.77
N ASN A 50 -4.80 6.80 8.20
CA ASN A 50 -6.04 7.51 7.87
C ASN A 50 -6.22 7.70 6.35
N TYR A 51 -5.14 7.98 5.63
CA TYR A 51 -5.19 8.10 4.18
C TYR A 51 -5.13 6.75 3.47
N ASP A 52 -4.42 5.77 4.03
CA ASP A 52 -4.40 4.39 3.51
C ASP A 52 -5.82 3.83 3.43
N VAL A 53 -6.62 4.07 4.47
CA VAL A 53 -8.00 3.59 4.57
C VAL A 53 -8.96 4.45 3.74
N LEU A 54 -9.01 5.77 4.00
CA LEU A 54 -10.04 6.66 3.44
C LEU A 54 -9.76 7.18 2.02
N GLY A 55 -8.56 6.93 1.49
CA GLY A 55 -8.15 7.43 0.17
C GLY A 55 -7.48 6.40 -0.70
N MET A 56 -6.33 5.87 -0.26
CA MET A 56 -5.49 5.00 -1.10
C MET A 56 -6.16 3.65 -1.42
N ALA A 57 -6.92 3.09 -0.48
CA ALA A 57 -7.61 1.82 -0.70
C ALA A 57 -8.59 1.91 -1.87
N GLU A 58 -9.47 2.92 -1.85
CA GLU A 58 -10.45 3.12 -2.92
C GLU A 58 -9.77 3.51 -4.25
N LEU A 59 -8.80 4.42 -4.20
CA LEU A 59 -8.04 4.84 -5.37
C LEU A 59 -7.34 3.67 -6.05
N SER A 60 -6.72 2.79 -5.29
CA SER A 60 -6.02 1.61 -5.83
C SER A 60 -6.97 0.65 -6.54
N GLY A 61 -8.15 0.40 -5.98
CA GLY A 61 -9.20 -0.39 -6.61
C GLY A 61 -9.71 0.23 -7.93
N LYS A 62 -9.90 1.55 -7.95
CA LYS A 62 -10.27 2.31 -9.17
C LYS A 62 -9.17 2.27 -10.23
N ILE A 63 -7.90 2.43 -9.84
CA ILE A 63 -6.77 2.33 -10.76
C ILE A 63 -6.72 0.94 -11.40
N MET A 64 -6.94 -0.12 -10.63
CA MET A 64 -6.99 -1.49 -11.14
C MET A 64 -8.30 -1.86 -11.85
N ASP A 65 -9.28 -0.95 -11.91
CA ASP A 65 -10.59 -1.18 -12.53
C ASP A 65 -11.27 -2.46 -12.04
N LEU A 66 -11.23 -2.68 -10.71
CA LEU A 66 -11.77 -3.87 -10.10
C LEU A 66 -13.30 -3.88 -10.14
N GLN A 67 -13.85 -4.94 -10.70
CA GLN A 67 -15.29 -5.21 -10.72
C GLN A 67 -15.72 -5.88 -9.40
N ASN A 68 -16.87 -5.47 -8.86
CA ASN A 68 -17.40 -5.97 -7.59
C ASN A 68 -16.38 -5.84 -6.45
N GLY A 69 -15.70 -4.69 -6.42
CA GLY A 69 -14.64 -4.40 -5.46
C GLY A 69 -15.17 -4.26 -4.03
N GLU A 70 -14.52 -4.93 -3.09
CA GLU A 70 -14.76 -4.83 -1.65
C GLU A 70 -13.48 -4.48 -0.90
N VAL A 71 -13.58 -4.08 0.36
CA VAL A 71 -12.42 -3.83 1.22
C VAL A 71 -11.66 -5.13 1.44
N LEU A 72 -10.34 -5.11 1.26
CA LEU A 72 -9.51 -6.29 1.47
C LEU A 72 -9.39 -6.62 2.97
N ASP A 73 -8.88 -5.68 3.76
CA ASP A 73 -8.69 -5.84 5.21
C ASP A 73 -9.53 -4.80 5.95
N VAL A 74 -10.67 -5.24 6.51
CA VAL A 74 -11.62 -4.35 7.19
C VAL A 74 -11.07 -3.98 8.57
N THR A 75 -10.83 -2.70 8.80
CA THR A 75 -10.30 -2.17 10.07
C THR A 75 -11.37 -1.54 10.95
N TYR A 76 -12.44 -1.03 10.37
CA TYR A 76 -13.60 -0.52 11.10
C TYR A 76 -14.84 -0.48 10.19
N THR A 77 -15.97 -0.13 10.77
CA THR A 77 -17.23 0.12 10.05
C THR A 77 -17.64 1.56 10.34
N ASP A 78 -18.01 2.30 9.32
CA ASP A 78 -18.44 3.70 9.46
C ASP A 78 -19.82 3.81 10.15
N GLU A 79 -20.28 5.04 10.37
CA GLU A 79 -21.56 5.35 11.03
C GLU A 79 -22.78 4.87 10.21
N GLU A 80 -22.62 4.67 8.91
CA GLU A 80 -23.65 4.18 7.98
C GLU A 80 -23.64 2.65 7.86
N GLY A 81 -22.67 1.96 8.49
CA GLY A 81 -22.54 0.50 8.46
C GLY A 81 -21.67 -0.01 7.30
N ASN A 82 -20.97 0.86 6.57
CA ASN A 82 -20.07 0.43 5.51
C ASN A 82 -18.71 -0.01 6.06
N PRO A 83 -18.15 -1.11 5.56
CA PRO A 83 -16.81 -1.55 5.94
C PRO A 83 -15.75 -0.62 5.33
N GLU A 84 -14.80 -0.21 6.16
CA GLU A 84 -13.64 0.57 5.76
C GLU A 84 -12.35 -0.12 6.20
N GLY A 85 -11.28 0.03 5.41
CA GLY A 85 -10.03 -0.65 5.72
C GLY A 85 -8.96 -0.52 4.64
N ILE A 86 -7.95 -1.35 4.75
CA ILE A 86 -6.75 -1.30 3.91
C ILE A 86 -6.94 -2.17 2.67
N GLY A 87 -6.60 -1.60 1.51
CA GLY A 87 -6.63 -2.30 0.23
C GLY A 87 -8.03 -2.57 -0.30
N ARG A 88 -8.05 -3.13 -1.50
CA ARG A 88 -9.29 -3.56 -2.19
C ARG A 88 -9.07 -4.93 -2.83
N ILE A 89 -10.15 -5.70 -2.97
CA ILE A 89 -10.17 -6.97 -3.69
C ILE A 89 -11.38 -6.99 -4.59
N GLY A 90 -11.24 -7.52 -5.80
CA GLY A 90 -12.31 -7.60 -6.77
C GLY A 90 -11.88 -8.43 -7.98
N ASN A 91 -12.76 -8.50 -8.97
CA ASN A 91 -12.47 -9.25 -10.19
C ASN A 91 -11.89 -8.34 -11.27
N LEU A 92 -10.92 -8.86 -12.00
CA LEU A 92 -10.53 -8.29 -13.29
C LEU A 92 -11.68 -8.45 -14.29
N GLU A 93 -11.76 -7.57 -15.28
CA GLU A 93 -12.79 -7.64 -16.33
C GLU A 93 -12.83 -9.01 -17.02
N LYS A 94 -11.67 -9.64 -17.17
CA LYS A 94 -11.50 -10.98 -17.74
C LYS A 94 -10.36 -11.74 -17.06
N GLU A 95 -10.46 -13.06 -17.07
CA GLU A 95 -9.34 -13.93 -16.69
C GLU A 95 -8.16 -13.75 -17.64
N MET A 96 -6.97 -13.71 -17.09
CA MET A 96 -5.71 -13.57 -17.84
C MET A 96 -4.60 -14.40 -17.18
N THR A 97 -3.45 -14.56 -17.86
CA THR A 97 -2.26 -15.15 -17.21
C THR A 97 -1.63 -14.18 -16.23
N LEU A 98 -0.84 -14.67 -15.29
CA LEU A 98 -0.06 -13.81 -14.37
C LEU A 98 0.89 -12.90 -15.15
N GLU A 99 1.47 -13.38 -16.28
CA GLU A 99 2.29 -12.57 -17.16
C GLU A 99 1.52 -11.39 -17.77
N GLU A 100 0.33 -11.63 -18.29
CA GLU A 100 -0.57 -10.57 -18.80
C GLU A 100 -0.98 -9.61 -17.67
N CYS A 101 -1.26 -10.13 -16.47
CA CYS A 101 -1.57 -9.33 -15.29
C CYS A 101 -0.39 -8.43 -14.90
N CYS A 102 0.85 -8.91 -14.96
CA CYS A 102 2.04 -8.08 -14.72
C CYS A 102 2.14 -6.91 -15.71
N VAL A 103 1.87 -7.15 -17.00
CA VAL A 103 1.83 -6.08 -18.01
C VAL A 103 0.71 -5.10 -17.71
N TYR A 104 -0.47 -5.60 -17.34
CA TYR A 104 -1.62 -4.78 -16.94
C TYR A 104 -1.27 -3.88 -15.74
N VAL A 105 -0.74 -4.44 -14.65
CA VAL A 105 -0.34 -3.70 -13.45
C VAL A 105 0.71 -2.64 -13.76
N LYS A 106 1.74 -2.99 -14.54
CA LYS A 106 2.76 -2.02 -14.98
C LYS A 106 2.16 -0.84 -15.72
N HIS A 107 1.23 -1.10 -16.62
CA HIS A 107 0.57 -0.03 -17.37
C HIS A 107 -0.31 0.84 -16.49
N ARG A 108 -1.13 0.23 -15.61
CA ARG A 108 -2.07 0.94 -14.75
C ARG A 108 -1.39 1.79 -13.68
N LEU A 109 -0.25 1.35 -13.17
CA LEU A 109 0.55 2.06 -12.15
C LEU A 109 1.77 2.81 -12.72
N GLU A 110 1.95 2.83 -14.06
CA GLU A 110 3.05 3.51 -14.75
C GLU A 110 4.44 3.07 -14.25
N LEU A 111 4.61 1.76 -14.00
CA LEU A 111 5.84 1.20 -13.45
C LEU A 111 6.85 0.79 -14.53
N GLY A 112 8.13 1.08 -14.30
CA GLY A 112 9.23 0.61 -15.15
C GLY A 112 9.54 -0.88 -14.97
N SER A 113 9.44 -1.38 -13.73
CA SER A 113 9.73 -2.77 -13.36
C SER A 113 8.87 -3.21 -12.20
N LEU A 114 8.74 -4.50 -12.00
CA LEU A 114 8.12 -5.12 -10.83
C LEU A 114 8.81 -6.46 -10.53
N LYS A 115 8.64 -6.96 -9.31
CA LYS A 115 9.09 -8.28 -8.89
C LYS A 115 7.88 -9.18 -8.76
N VAL A 116 7.99 -10.42 -9.20
CA VAL A 116 6.87 -11.38 -9.24
C VAL A 116 7.25 -12.65 -8.50
N PHE A 117 6.29 -13.17 -7.75
CA PHE A 117 6.32 -14.50 -7.17
C PHE A 117 5.11 -15.27 -7.72
N GLY A 118 5.35 -16.39 -8.38
CA GLY A 118 4.31 -17.23 -8.96
C GLY A 118 4.65 -17.76 -10.34
N ASP A 119 3.84 -18.69 -10.81
CA ASP A 119 3.92 -19.22 -12.18
C ASP A 119 3.29 -18.20 -13.15
N MET A 120 4.05 -17.73 -14.11
CA MET A 120 3.64 -16.74 -15.10
C MET A 120 2.47 -17.21 -15.98
N GLN A 121 2.26 -18.52 -16.10
CA GLN A 121 1.15 -19.12 -16.86
C GLN A 121 -0.10 -19.36 -16.00
N LYS A 122 -0.01 -19.18 -14.66
CA LYS A 122 -1.17 -19.28 -13.77
C LYS A 122 -2.26 -18.32 -14.23
N LYS A 123 -3.50 -18.82 -14.30
CA LYS A 123 -4.66 -17.97 -14.55
C LYS A 123 -5.03 -17.20 -13.30
N VAL A 124 -5.32 -15.91 -13.49
CA VAL A 124 -5.72 -14.98 -12.44
C VAL A 124 -6.96 -14.19 -12.89
N HIS A 125 -7.91 -14.08 -12.00
CA HIS A 125 -9.14 -13.31 -12.22
C HIS A 125 -9.49 -12.45 -11.00
N ARG A 126 -9.32 -12.98 -9.78
CA ARG A 126 -9.58 -12.25 -8.53
C ARG A 126 -8.30 -11.60 -8.02
N LEU A 127 -8.24 -10.27 -8.11
CA LEU A 127 -7.07 -9.47 -7.75
C LEU A 127 -7.30 -8.73 -6.43
N ALA A 128 -6.36 -8.87 -5.51
CA ALA A 128 -6.22 -8.01 -4.33
C ALA A 128 -5.14 -6.98 -4.56
N ILE A 129 -5.35 -5.75 -4.10
CA ILE A 129 -4.34 -4.68 -4.08
C ILE A 129 -4.27 -4.06 -2.69
N SER A 130 -3.06 -4.01 -2.13
CA SER A 130 -2.77 -3.40 -0.85
C SER A 130 -1.58 -2.45 -1.01
N PRO A 131 -1.80 -1.12 -1.08
CA PRO A 131 -0.72 -0.15 -1.19
C PRO A 131 0.22 -0.21 0.02
N GLY A 132 1.52 0.04 -0.21
CA GLY A 132 2.56 -0.01 0.82
C GLY A 132 3.05 -1.43 1.11
N SER A 133 3.53 -1.68 2.33
CA SER A 133 4.07 -2.99 2.74
C SER A 133 2.96 -4.00 2.99
N GLY A 134 2.82 -4.96 2.10
CA GLY A 134 1.69 -5.89 2.06
C GLY A 134 1.89 -7.26 2.69
N LYS A 135 2.94 -7.45 3.49
CA LYS A 135 3.14 -8.74 4.18
C LYS A 135 1.91 -9.16 5.00
N SER A 136 1.31 -8.25 5.74
CA SER A 136 0.10 -8.52 6.53
C SER A 136 -1.14 -8.82 5.68
N SER A 137 -1.16 -8.37 4.43
CA SER A 137 -2.28 -8.57 3.51
C SER A 137 -2.31 -9.95 2.86
N ILE A 138 -1.21 -10.73 2.92
CA ILE A 138 -1.12 -12.08 2.32
C ILE A 138 -2.20 -13.00 2.90
N ALA A 139 -2.30 -13.07 4.22
CA ALA A 139 -3.26 -13.97 4.89
C ALA A 139 -4.71 -13.61 4.53
N VAL A 140 -5.05 -12.32 4.55
CA VAL A 140 -6.41 -11.86 4.23
C VAL A 140 -6.72 -12.05 2.73
N ALA A 141 -5.75 -11.83 1.84
CA ALA A 141 -5.91 -12.09 0.41
C ALA A 141 -6.20 -13.57 0.12
N LEU A 142 -5.49 -14.47 0.79
CA LEU A 142 -5.74 -15.91 0.72
C LEU A 142 -7.13 -16.28 1.24
N GLU A 143 -7.52 -15.78 2.42
CA GLU A 143 -8.82 -16.02 3.02
C GLU A 143 -9.98 -15.56 2.11
N LYS A 144 -9.80 -14.43 1.44
CA LYS A 144 -10.77 -13.89 0.48
C LYS A 144 -10.69 -14.49 -0.92
N GLY A 145 -9.82 -15.48 -1.12
CA GLY A 145 -9.70 -16.22 -2.38
C GLY A 145 -9.10 -15.42 -3.53
N ALA A 146 -8.14 -14.53 -3.25
CA ALA A 146 -7.40 -13.85 -4.30
C ALA A 146 -6.51 -14.82 -5.08
N ASP A 147 -6.44 -14.66 -6.40
CA ASP A 147 -5.48 -15.36 -7.26
C ASP A 147 -4.11 -14.66 -7.25
N VAL A 148 -4.13 -13.34 -7.10
CA VAL A 148 -2.95 -12.48 -7.12
C VAL A 148 -3.10 -11.31 -6.14
N LEU A 149 -2.01 -10.98 -5.43
CA LEU A 149 -1.88 -9.79 -4.58
C LEU A 149 -0.89 -8.82 -5.23
N VAL A 150 -1.34 -7.58 -5.47
CA VAL A 150 -0.49 -6.46 -5.88
C VAL A 150 -0.19 -5.63 -4.63
N THR A 151 1.10 -5.44 -4.32
CA THR A 151 1.52 -4.73 -3.11
C THR A 151 2.98 -4.27 -3.23
N GLY A 152 3.61 -3.77 -2.16
CA GLY A 152 5.01 -3.41 -2.09
C GLY A 152 5.73 -4.10 -0.92
N ASP A 153 7.08 -4.01 -0.95
CA ASP A 153 7.96 -4.41 0.16
C ASP A 153 7.79 -5.88 0.61
N ILE A 154 7.64 -6.81 -0.33
CA ILE A 154 7.53 -8.24 -0.01
C ILE A 154 8.92 -8.85 0.18
N GLY A 155 9.13 -9.45 1.35
CA GLY A 155 10.29 -10.25 1.65
C GLY A 155 10.35 -11.51 0.77
N HIS A 156 11.58 -11.97 0.46
CA HIS A 156 11.77 -13.14 -0.41
C HIS A 156 11.03 -14.37 0.10
N HIS A 157 11.14 -14.67 1.39
CA HIS A 157 10.47 -15.82 2.00
C HIS A 157 8.94 -15.64 2.02
N ASP A 158 8.45 -14.44 2.34
CA ASP A 158 7.02 -14.16 2.36
C ASP A 158 6.37 -14.39 0.98
N GLY A 159 7.08 -14.02 -0.10
CA GLY A 159 6.62 -14.26 -1.46
C GLY A 159 6.60 -15.75 -1.85
N ILE A 160 7.60 -16.52 -1.45
CA ILE A 160 7.64 -17.98 -1.68
C ILE A 160 6.50 -18.65 -0.91
N ASP A 161 6.33 -18.32 0.37
CA ASP A 161 5.30 -18.90 1.21
C ASP A 161 3.87 -18.58 0.71
N ALA A 162 3.67 -17.40 0.12
CA ALA A 162 2.41 -17.04 -0.52
C ALA A 162 2.12 -17.92 -1.74
N VAL A 163 3.13 -18.15 -2.59
CA VAL A 163 3.01 -19.01 -3.79
C VAL A 163 2.69 -20.46 -3.41
N GLU A 164 3.34 -21.02 -2.39
CA GLU A 164 3.08 -22.36 -1.91
C GLU A 164 1.64 -22.52 -1.40
N GLN A 165 1.02 -21.44 -0.92
CA GLN A 165 -0.39 -21.39 -0.52
C GLN A 165 -1.35 -21.07 -1.67
N GLY A 166 -0.84 -20.89 -2.88
CA GLY A 166 -1.64 -20.67 -4.08
C GLY A 166 -1.87 -19.19 -4.44
N LEU A 167 -1.25 -18.23 -3.75
CA LEU A 167 -1.37 -16.80 -4.04
C LEU A 167 -0.15 -16.32 -4.83
N ALA A 168 -0.36 -15.81 -6.05
CA ALA A 168 0.69 -15.06 -6.75
C ALA A 168 0.87 -13.67 -6.13
N VAL A 169 2.10 -13.13 -6.17
CA VAL A 169 2.37 -11.78 -5.64
C VAL A 169 3.12 -10.96 -6.68
N ILE A 170 2.63 -9.76 -6.92
CA ILE A 170 3.27 -8.71 -7.73
C ILE A 170 3.71 -7.59 -6.79
N ASP A 171 5.03 -7.46 -6.64
CA ASP A 171 5.69 -6.49 -5.77
C ASP A 171 6.30 -5.34 -6.60
#